data_07d83dbb24dee9c1cc479fd6ef3368e7
#
_entry.id   07d83dbb24dee9c1cc479fd6ef3368e7
#
_cell.length_a   1.000
_cell.length_b   1.000
_cell.length_c   1.000
_cell.angle_alpha   90.00
_cell.angle_beta   90.00
_cell.angle_gamma   90.00
#
_symmetry.space_group_name_H-M   'P 1'
#
loop_
_entity.id
_entity.type
_entity.pdbx_description
1 polymer ?
#
loop_
_entity_poly.entity_id
_entity_poly.type
_entity_poly.pdbx_seq_one_letter_code
_entity_poly.pdbx_strand_id
1 'polypeptide(L)'
;MAETDEIQDSQIEMEQNQISIMVSGSTVRVKNADGQVMEVYSITGEKVYTQRIESASKTFELNHLQRGYYIVKIGKFTRKIYLH
;
A
#
# COMPACT_ATOMS: atom_id res chain seq x y z
N MET A 1 -30.12 -15.03 -9.13
CA MET A 1 -28.99 -14.90 -10.03
C MET A 1 -28.57 -13.46 -10.20
N ALA A 2 -29.47 -12.64 -10.69
CA ALA A 2 -29.11 -11.26 -10.92
C ALA A 2 -28.71 -10.51 -9.65
N GLU A 3 -29.40 -10.84 -8.58
CA GLU A 3 -29.09 -10.19 -7.31
C GLU A 3 -27.68 -10.50 -6.84
N THR A 4 -27.31 -11.77 -6.96
CA THR A 4 -25.96 -12.15 -6.58
C THR A 4 -24.93 -11.44 -7.41
N ASP A 5 -25.19 -11.31 -8.71
CA ASP A 5 -24.26 -10.64 -9.60
C ASP A 5 -24.10 -9.19 -9.21
N GLU A 6 -25.21 -8.53 -8.85
CA GLU A 6 -25.13 -7.13 -8.48
C GLU A 6 -24.30 -6.94 -7.21
N ILE A 7 -24.50 -7.82 -6.25
CA ILE A 7 -23.74 -7.73 -5.00
C ILE A 7 -22.25 -7.90 -5.29
N GLN A 8 -21.94 -8.84 -6.16
CA GLN A 8 -20.54 -9.08 -6.50
C GLN A 8 -19.94 -7.88 -7.22
N ASP A 9 -20.72 -7.24 -8.08
CA ASP A 9 -20.22 -6.07 -8.78
C ASP A 9 -19.87 -4.96 -7.79
N SER A 10 -20.72 -4.75 -6.79
CA SER A 10 -20.47 -3.72 -5.81
C SER A 10 -19.18 -4.01 -5.05
N GLN A 11 -18.98 -5.26 -4.68
CA GLN A 11 -17.77 -5.64 -3.96
C GLN A 11 -16.54 -5.45 -4.82
N ILE A 12 -16.67 -5.78 -6.10
CA ILE A 12 -15.55 -5.60 -7.02
C ILE A 12 -15.16 -4.15 -7.11
N GLU A 13 -16.14 -3.26 -7.17
CA GLU A 13 -15.86 -1.83 -7.24
C GLU A 13 -15.10 -1.37 -5.99
N MET A 14 -15.54 -1.84 -4.83
CA MET A 14 -14.86 -1.47 -3.60
C MET A 14 -13.43 -1.97 -3.59
N GLU A 15 -13.22 -3.18 -4.06
CA GLU A 15 -11.88 -3.72 -4.11
C GLU A 15 -11.00 -2.96 -5.08
N GLN A 16 -11.56 -2.56 -6.20
CA GLN A 16 -10.79 -1.80 -7.19
C GLN A 16 -10.35 -0.46 -6.64
N ASN A 17 -11.13 0.10 -5.70
CA ASN A 17 -10.81 1.38 -5.12
C ASN A 17 -9.93 1.25 -3.88
N GLN A 18 -9.63 0.04 -3.47
CA GLN A 18 -8.79 -0.16 -2.32
C GLN A 18 -7.32 -0.08 -2.70
N ILE A 19 -6.55 0.46 -1.78
CA ILE A 19 -5.12 0.55 -1.95
C ILE A 19 -4.53 -0.86 -1.89
N SER A 20 -3.62 -1.14 -2.80
CA SER A 20 -2.97 -2.44 -2.88
C SER A 20 -1.46 -2.24 -2.70
N ILE A 21 -0.86 -3.04 -1.84
CA ILE A 21 0.57 -2.99 -1.59
C ILE A 21 1.14 -4.38 -1.83
N MET A 22 2.16 -4.44 -2.69
CA MET A 22 2.88 -5.67 -2.98
C MET A 22 4.34 -5.47 -2.67
N VAL A 23 4.92 -6.40 -1.94
CA VAL A 23 6.31 -6.30 -1.51
C VAL A 23 7.09 -7.45 -2.11
N SER A 24 8.23 -7.13 -2.71
CA SER A 24 9.15 -8.13 -3.25
C SER A 24 10.55 -7.68 -2.87
N GLY A 25 11.19 -8.42 -1.96
CA GLY A 25 12.48 -8.01 -1.45
C GLY A 25 12.35 -6.69 -0.73
N SER A 26 13.05 -5.67 -1.21
CA SER A 26 12.93 -4.32 -0.66
C SER A 26 12.19 -3.39 -1.61
N THR A 27 11.49 -3.94 -2.59
CA THR A 27 10.71 -3.16 -3.54
C THR A 27 9.24 -3.21 -3.13
N VAL A 28 8.61 -2.05 -3.06
CA VAL A 28 7.21 -1.94 -2.67
C VAL A 28 6.44 -1.31 -3.81
N ARG A 29 5.42 -2.00 -4.28
CA ARG A 29 4.55 -1.48 -5.33
C ARG A 29 3.21 -1.12 -4.73
N VAL A 30 2.78 0.10 -4.98
CA VAL A 30 1.53 0.61 -4.45
C VAL A 30 0.61 0.94 -5.60
N LYS A 31 -0.65 0.49 -5.51
CA LYS A 31 -1.66 0.76 -6.53
C LYS A 31 -2.86 1.44 -5.90
N ASN A 32 -3.51 2.28 -6.67
CA ASN A 32 -4.77 2.93 -6.31
C ASN A 32 -4.62 3.90 -5.16
N ALA A 33 -3.45 4.52 -5.03
CA ALA A 33 -3.22 5.48 -3.97
C ALA A 33 -2.72 6.81 -4.53
N ASP A 34 -2.97 7.08 -5.80
CA ASP A 34 -2.51 8.31 -6.42
C ASP A 34 -3.13 9.52 -5.72
N GLY A 35 -2.30 10.55 -5.55
CA GLY A 35 -2.73 11.74 -4.85
C GLY A 35 -2.51 11.68 -3.35
N GLN A 36 -2.11 10.56 -2.81
CA GLN A 36 -1.91 10.41 -1.38
C GLN A 36 -0.43 10.33 -1.05
N VAL A 37 -0.13 10.40 0.23
CA VAL A 37 1.24 10.33 0.72
C VAL A 37 1.44 9.01 1.42
N MET A 38 2.52 8.32 1.05
CA MET A 38 2.90 7.09 1.72
C MET A 38 3.92 7.41 2.80
N GLU A 39 3.69 6.89 3.98
CA GLU A 39 4.60 7.00 5.10
C GLU A 39 4.99 5.60 5.55
N VAL A 40 6.27 5.41 5.82
CA VAL A 40 6.77 4.13 6.29
C VAL A 40 7.35 4.35 7.67
N TYR A 41 6.91 3.53 8.62
CA TYR A 41 7.33 3.62 10.01
C TYR A 41 8.04 2.34 10.42
N SER A 42 9.04 2.50 11.27
CA SER A 42 9.61 1.35 11.95
C SER A 42 8.59 0.83 12.95
N ILE A 43 8.82 -0.39 13.44
CA ILE A 43 7.88 -0.95 14.41
C ILE A 43 7.94 -0.22 15.75
N THR A 44 8.94 0.61 15.98
CA THR A 44 9.00 1.44 17.17
C THR A 44 8.27 2.76 16.98
N GLY A 45 7.70 3.00 15.79
CA GLY A 45 6.90 4.19 15.55
C GLY A 45 7.64 5.35 14.93
N GLU A 46 8.86 5.16 14.52
CA GLU A 46 9.64 6.22 13.90
C GLU A 46 9.40 6.26 12.40
N LYS A 47 9.09 7.43 11.87
CA LYS A 47 8.91 7.58 10.43
C LYS A 47 10.28 7.53 9.76
N VAL A 48 10.48 6.54 8.89
CA VAL A 48 11.78 6.33 8.23
C VAL A 48 11.72 6.67 6.75
N TYR A 49 10.53 6.88 6.17
CA TYR A 49 10.42 7.20 4.76
C TYR A 49 9.06 7.82 4.50
N THR A 50 9.01 8.79 3.59
CA THR A 50 7.76 9.37 3.18
C THR A 50 7.89 9.81 1.73
N GLN A 51 6.81 9.62 0.96
CA GLN A 51 6.82 9.96 -0.45
C GLN A 51 5.39 10.14 -0.94
N ARG A 52 5.18 11.18 -1.74
CA ARG A 52 3.89 11.38 -2.36
C ARG A 52 3.74 10.41 -3.53
N ILE A 53 2.55 9.86 -3.66
CA ILE A 53 2.22 8.91 -4.72
C ILE A 53 1.49 9.67 -5.80
N GLU A 54 2.08 9.74 -7.01
CA GLU A 54 1.52 10.58 -8.05
C GLU A 54 0.96 9.81 -9.22
N SER A 55 0.94 8.49 -9.13
CA SER A 55 0.36 7.70 -10.19
C SER A 55 -0.41 6.54 -9.60
N ALA A 56 -1.30 5.95 -10.39
CA ALA A 56 -2.15 4.86 -9.93
C ALA A 56 -1.36 3.60 -9.62
N SER A 57 -0.13 3.51 -10.12
CA SER A 57 0.75 2.39 -9.83
C SER A 57 2.15 2.94 -9.67
N LYS A 58 2.71 2.82 -8.48
CA LYS A 58 4.01 3.39 -8.18
C LYS A 58 4.87 2.38 -7.46
N THR A 59 6.12 2.30 -7.85
CA THR A 59 7.08 1.38 -7.25
C THR A 59 8.12 2.18 -6.48
N PHE A 60 8.40 1.73 -5.27
CA PHE A 60 9.38 2.37 -4.40
C PHE A 60 10.48 1.39 -4.07
N GLU A 61 11.72 1.83 -4.24
CA GLU A 61 12.87 1.02 -3.88
C GLU A 61 13.33 1.42 -2.49
N LEU A 62 13.11 0.55 -1.55
CA LEU A 62 13.44 0.84 -0.15
C LEU A 62 14.68 0.06 0.30
N ASN A 63 15.61 -0.14 -0.62
CA ASN A 63 16.82 -0.90 -0.30
C ASN A 63 17.79 -0.13 0.59
N HIS A 64 17.52 1.14 0.85
CA HIS A 64 18.31 1.91 1.78
C HIS A 64 17.88 1.72 3.23
N LEU A 65 16.76 1.03 3.46
CA LEU A 65 16.28 0.73 4.81
C LEU A 65 16.78 -0.63 5.22
N GLN A 66 16.97 -0.81 6.51
CA GLN A 66 17.39 -2.10 7.03
C GLN A 66 16.28 -3.12 6.83
N ARG A 67 16.68 -4.38 6.72
CA ARG A 67 15.70 -5.46 6.60
C ARG A 67 14.88 -5.56 7.87
N GLY A 68 13.65 -5.96 7.72
CA GLY A 68 12.80 -6.13 8.87
C GLY A 68 11.38 -5.67 8.61
N TYR A 69 10.62 -5.60 9.70
CA TYR A 69 9.22 -5.23 9.63
C TYR A 69 9.06 -3.72 9.67
N TYR A 70 8.14 -3.25 8.85
CA TYR A 70 7.78 -1.84 8.80
C TYR A 70 6.28 -1.72 8.68
N ILE A 71 5.78 -0.53 8.96
CA ILE A 71 4.36 -0.23 8.83
C ILE A 71 4.21 0.84 7.78
N VAL A 72 3.43 0.52 6.75
CA VAL A 72 3.14 1.46 5.67
C VAL A 72 1.79 2.09 5.96
N LYS A 73 1.75 3.41 5.91
CA LYS A 73 0.53 4.16 6.14
C LYS A 73 0.26 5.06 4.95
N ILE A 74 -0.94 4.93 4.39
CA ILE A 74 -1.38 5.76 3.26
C ILE A 74 -2.80 6.21 3.61
N GLY A 75 -2.93 7.49 4.01
CA GLY A 75 -4.21 7.96 4.50
C GLY A 75 -4.65 7.15 5.70
N LYS A 76 -5.80 6.51 5.59
CA LYS A 76 -6.31 5.64 6.65
C LYS A 76 -5.89 4.20 6.47
N PHE A 77 -5.23 3.89 5.38
CA PHE A 77 -4.78 2.53 5.11
C PHE A 77 -3.48 2.28 5.85
N THR A 78 -3.40 1.17 6.56
CA THR A 78 -2.21 0.80 7.32
C THR A 78 -1.92 -0.67 7.10
N ARG A 79 -0.67 -1.00 6.84
CA ARG A 79 -0.30 -2.38 6.59
C ARG A 79 1.12 -2.63 7.08
N LYS A 80 1.29 -3.79 7.70
CA LYS A 80 2.60 -4.26 8.14
C LYS A 80 3.26 -5.02 7.00
N ILE A 81 4.51 -4.70 6.71
CA ILE A 81 5.25 -5.33 5.63
C ILE A 81 6.60 -5.80 6.16
N TYR A 82 7.26 -6.64 5.39
CA TYR A 82 8.59 -7.11 5.71
C TYR A 82 9.50 -6.83 4.50
N LEU A 83 10.60 -6.16 4.76
CA LEU A 83 11.60 -5.87 3.74
C LEU A 83 12.76 -6.85 3.87
N HIS A 84 13.12 -7.46 2.79
CA HIS A 84 14.22 -8.42 2.75
C HIS A 84 15.50 -7.82 2.26
#